data_d3c6f9361fa047dcaff70b0e01fbfc1d
#
_entry.id   d3c6f9361fa047dcaff70b0e01fbfc1d
#
_cell.length_a   1.000
_cell.length_b   1.000
_cell.length_c   1.000
_cell.angle_alpha   90.00
_cell.angle_beta   90.00
_cell.angle_gamma   90.00
#
_symmetry.space_group_name_H-M   'P 1'
#
loop_
_entity.id
_entity.type
_entity.pdbx_description
1 polymer ?
#
loop_
_entity_poly.entity_id
_entity_poly.type
_entity_poly.pdbx_seq_one_letter_code
_entity_poly.pdbx_strand_id
1 'polypeptide(L)'
;GAKAGIGGIGGIIVIALITFLSGGNMGDVVNNIVQQQMQGQTEVQTGGEQHQFTEEEEKLADFSKQILAGTEDVWTELFQLHGMRYQYPTLVLFTGAVQTACGNGSAAMGPFYCSADQRLYLDLSFFSSMRKDLGIQAKGDLDFAYAYVIAHEVGHHVEYLRGILGKCHAKMARVSKEEANKLSVKLELLADYYAGCWAHYDNEKYQSLTDGDIEEAIDCAEKIGDNYLQKKARGYALPETFTHGTSEQRMYWLKKGIE
;
A
#
# COMPACT_ATOMS: atom_id res chain seq x y z
N GLY A 1 -3.20 -26.60 -19.67
CA GLY A 1 -2.09 -25.90 -19.05
C GLY A 1 -2.61 -24.67 -18.32
N ALA A 2 -2.82 -24.80 -17.00
CA ALA A 2 -3.24 -23.70 -16.16
C ALA A 2 -2.06 -22.74 -15.99
N LYS A 3 -2.19 -21.50 -16.44
CA LYS A 3 -1.27 -20.41 -16.08
C LYS A 3 -1.64 -19.98 -14.67
N ALA A 4 -0.82 -20.36 -13.70
CA ALA A 4 -0.87 -19.79 -12.38
C ALA A 4 -0.50 -18.30 -12.50
N GLY A 5 -1.46 -17.40 -12.30
CA GLY A 5 -1.22 -15.98 -12.17
C GLY A 5 -0.43 -15.75 -10.87
N ILE A 6 0.75 -15.18 -10.98
CA ILE A 6 1.55 -14.73 -9.84
C ILE A 6 0.86 -13.45 -9.33
N GLY A 7 -0.08 -13.63 -8.38
CA GLY A 7 -0.66 -12.54 -7.63
C GLY A 7 0.42 -11.79 -6.87
N GLY A 8 0.32 -10.48 -6.83
CA GLY A 8 1.34 -9.60 -6.31
C GLY A 8 1.82 -9.99 -4.90
N ILE A 9 3.12 -10.18 -4.77
CA ILE A 9 3.79 -10.63 -3.54
C ILE A 9 3.68 -9.58 -2.43
N GLY A 10 3.50 -8.31 -2.77
CA GLY A 10 3.37 -7.20 -1.81
C GLY A 10 2.15 -7.32 -0.88
N GLY A 11 0.98 -7.67 -1.42
CA GLY A 11 -0.25 -7.79 -0.63
C GLY A 11 -0.23 -8.91 0.42
N ILE A 12 0.42 -10.03 0.13
CA ILE A 12 0.49 -11.19 1.04
C ILE A 12 1.26 -10.90 2.32
N ILE A 13 2.17 -9.95 2.29
CA ILE A 13 3.10 -9.69 3.40
C ILE A 13 2.49 -8.76 4.44
N VAL A 14 1.66 -7.80 4.03
CA VAL A 14 0.88 -6.97 4.96
C VAL A 14 -0.12 -7.83 5.72
N ILE A 15 -0.74 -8.84 5.09
CA ILE A 15 -1.61 -9.83 5.77
C ILE A 15 -0.86 -10.54 6.90
N ALA A 16 0.34 -11.04 6.61
CA ALA A 16 1.15 -11.76 7.59
C ALA A 16 1.51 -10.86 8.78
N LEU A 17 1.73 -9.58 8.56
CA LEU A 17 2.10 -8.63 9.61
C LEU A 17 0.93 -8.23 10.50
N ILE A 18 -0.24 -7.91 9.95
CA ILE A 18 -1.40 -7.50 10.74
C ILE A 18 -1.98 -8.69 11.52
N THR A 19 -2.07 -9.87 10.90
CA THR A 19 -2.55 -11.08 11.61
C THR A 19 -1.58 -11.49 12.72
N PHE A 20 -0.28 -11.26 12.53
CA PHE A 20 0.74 -11.53 13.53
C PHE A 20 0.70 -10.51 14.68
N LEU A 21 0.40 -9.25 14.42
CA LEU A 21 0.20 -8.19 15.42
C LEU A 21 -1.06 -8.45 16.28
N SER A 22 -2.08 -9.12 15.74
CA SER A 22 -3.28 -9.54 16.46
C SER A 22 -3.13 -10.86 17.22
N GLY A 23 -1.92 -11.43 17.33
CA GLY A 23 -1.64 -12.64 18.11
C GLY A 23 -1.87 -13.96 17.39
N GLY A 24 -2.06 -13.93 16.06
CA GLY A 24 -2.22 -15.14 15.24
C GLY A 24 -0.88 -15.81 14.89
N ASN A 25 -0.88 -17.14 14.79
CA ASN A 25 0.29 -17.92 14.40
C ASN A 25 0.43 -17.92 12.86
N MET A 26 1.66 -17.76 12.33
CA MET A 26 1.95 -17.83 10.89
C MET A 26 1.45 -19.11 10.22
N GLY A 27 1.39 -20.23 10.98
CA GLY A 27 0.82 -21.49 10.50
C GLY A 27 -0.68 -21.41 10.23
N ASP A 28 -1.41 -20.67 11.02
CA ASP A 28 -2.86 -20.49 10.89
C ASP A 28 -3.20 -19.56 9.71
N VAL A 29 -2.36 -18.56 9.43
CA VAL A 29 -2.49 -17.67 8.26
C VAL A 29 -2.31 -18.46 6.97
N VAL A 30 -1.25 -19.25 6.87
CA VAL A 30 -0.98 -20.08 5.69
C VAL A 30 -2.07 -21.13 5.51
N ASN A 31 -2.51 -21.79 6.60
CA ASN A 31 -3.60 -22.78 6.54
C ASN A 31 -4.94 -22.16 6.15
N ASN A 32 -5.28 -20.96 6.63
CA ASN A 32 -6.50 -20.26 6.25
C ASN A 32 -6.47 -19.84 4.76
N ILE A 33 -5.34 -19.36 4.27
CA ILE A 33 -5.17 -19.01 2.84
C ILE A 33 -5.27 -20.27 1.97
N VAL A 34 -4.64 -21.37 2.37
CA VAL A 34 -4.68 -22.65 1.62
C VAL A 34 -6.07 -23.28 1.68
N GLN A 35 -6.76 -23.23 2.82
CA GLN A 35 -8.14 -23.75 2.94
C GLN A 35 -9.15 -22.92 2.14
N GLN A 36 -9.01 -21.57 2.10
CA GLN A 36 -9.84 -20.73 1.23
C GLN A 36 -9.60 -21.00 -0.26
N GLN A 37 -8.37 -21.31 -0.66
CA GLN A 37 -8.07 -21.71 -2.04
C GLN A 37 -8.60 -23.13 -2.41
N MET A 38 -8.73 -24.03 -1.44
CA MET A 38 -9.25 -25.37 -1.67
C MET A 38 -10.78 -25.47 -1.63
N GLN A 39 -11.48 -24.52 -1.01
CA GLN A 39 -12.94 -24.45 -0.97
C GLN A 39 -13.57 -23.64 -2.11
N GLY A 40 -12.84 -23.38 -3.19
CA GLY A 40 -13.28 -22.65 -4.37
C GLY A 40 -14.34 -23.40 -5.20
N GLN A 41 -15.49 -23.67 -4.62
CA GLN A 41 -16.78 -23.87 -5.29
C GLN A 41 -17.89 -23.56 -4.27
N THR A 42 -18.13 -22.27 -4.04
CA THR A 42 -19.42 -21.83 -3.53
C THR A 42 -19.83 -20.63 -4.35
N GLU A 43 -20.95 -20.76 -5.04
CA GLU A 43 -21.61 -19.68 -5.75
C GLU A 43 -21.69 -18.46 -4.86
N VAL A 44 -21.06 -17.37 -5.26
CA VAL A 44 -21.26 -16.08 -4.64
C VAL A 44 -22.68 -15.64 -5.00
N GLN A 45 -23.63 -15.94 -4.15
CA GLN A 45 -24.90 -15.22 -4.14
C GLN A 45 -24.55 -13.76 -3.87
N THR A 46 -24.70 -12.94 -4.88
CA THR A 46 -24.75 -11.47 -4.78
C THR A 46 -26.02 -11.07 -4.05
N GLY A 47 -26.06 -11.31 -2.76
CA GLY A 47 -26.93 -10.64 -1.81
C GLY A 47 -26.21 -9.41 -1.32
N GLY A 48 -26.13 -8.39 -2.17
CA GLY A 48 -25.57 -7.11 -1.79
C GLY A 48 -26.52 -6.39 -0.86
N GLU A 49 -26.38 -6.56 0.44
CA GLU A 49 -26.66 -5.44 1.33
C GLU A 49 -25.67 -4.35 0.94
N GLN A 50 -26.17 -3.25 0.42
CA GLN A 50 -25.37 -2.04 0.20
C GLN A 50 -24.83 -1.66 1.58
N HIS A 51 -23.52 -1.84 1.77
CA HIS A 51 -22.88 -1.35 2.99
C HIS A 51 -23.10 0.16 3.04
N GLN A 52 -23.86 0.61 4.01
CA GLN A 52 -24.10 2.02 4.25
C GLN A 52 -22.91 2.52 5.06
N PHE A 53 -22.08 3.36 4.45
CA PHE A 53 -20.92 3.93 5.12
C PHE A 53 -21.34 4.71 6.36
N THR A 54 -20.56 4.60 7.41
CA THR A 54 -20.66 5.46 8.58
C THR A 54 -20.20 6.88 8.23
N GLU A 55 -20.54 7.86 9.05
CA GLU A 55 -20.09 9.24 8.85
C GLU A 55 -18.55 9.35 8.82
N GLU A 56 -17.84 8.54 9.60
CA GLU A 56 -16.37 8.47 9.61
C GLU A 56 -15.84 7.88 8.30
N GLU A 57 -16.42 6.79 7.82
CA GLU A 57 -16.06 6.16 6.54
C GLU A 57 -16.33 7.10 5.36
N GLU A 58 -17.41 7.88 5.38
CA GLU A 58 -17.69 8.89 4.34
C GLU A 58 -16.62 9.98 4.32
N LYS A 59 -16.21 10.50 5.48
CA LYS A 59 -15.12 11.48 5.59
C LYS A 59 -13.80 10.93 5.06
N LEU A 60 -13.46 9.69 5.40
CA LEU A 60 -12.26 9.03 4.89
C LEU A 60 -12.33 8.79 3.38
N ALA A 61 -13.50 8.41 2.87
CA ALA A 61 -13.72 8.24 1.44
C ALA A 61 -13.53 9.55 0.67
N ASP A 62 -14.06 10.65 1.18
CA ASP A 62 -13.91 11.97 0.55
C ASP A 62 -12.47 12.48 0.63
N PHE A 63 -11.80 12.29 1.75
CA PHE A 63 -10.37 12.59 1.89
C PHE A 63 -9.53 11.76 0.90
N SER A 64 -9.79 10.47 0.80
CA SER A 64 -9.08 9.58 -0.13
C SER A 64 -9.23 10.03 -1.59
N LYS A 65 -10.42 10.48 -1.98
CA LYS A 65 -10.67 11.04 -3.32
C LYS A 65 -9.91 12.34 -3.56
N GLN A 66 -9.83 13.23 -2.54
CA GLN A 66 -9.08 14.48 -2.64
C GLN A 66 -7.58 14.23 -2.82
N ILE A 67 -7.01 13.32 -2.04
CA ILE A 67 -5.61 12.94 -2.18
C ILE A 67 -5.34 12.32 -3.54
N LEU A 68 -6.20 11.40 -4.01
CA LEU A 68 -6.05 10.83 -5.34
C LEU A 68 -6.07 11.92 -6.43
N ALA A 69 -7.00 12.87 -6.38
CA ALA A 69 -7.07 13.98 -7.32
C ALA A 69 -5.80 14.84 -7.30
N GLY A 70 -5.25 15.15 -6.12
CA GLY A 70 -3.95 15.83 -6.00
C GLY A 70 -2.80 15.03 -6.63
N THR A 71 -2.80 13.70 -6.47
CA THR A 71 -1.80 12.86 -7.16
C THR A 71 -1.97 12.87 -8.67
N GLU A 72 -3.20 12.87 -9.18
CA GLU A 72 -3.50 12.93 -10.62
C GLU A 72 -3.00 14.24 -11.24
N ASP A 73 -3.21 15.36 -10.57
CA ASP A 73 -2.73 16.67 -11.00
C ASP A 73 -1.20 16.71 -11.12
N VAL A 74 -0.52 16.33 -10.05
CA VAL A 74 0.96 16.34 -10.01
C VAL A 74 1.55 15.38 -11.04
N TRP A 75 1.08 14.12 -11.07
CA TRP A 75 1.64 13.14 -11.99
C TRP A 75 1.32 13.42 -13.46
N THR A 76 0.18 14.08 -13.76
CA THR A 76 -0.13 14.54 -15.11
C THR A 76 0.92 15.54 -15.58
N GLU A 77 1.24 16.54 -14.78
CA GLU A 77 2.26 17.55 -15.10
C GLU A 77 3.65 16.92 -15.26
N LEU A 78 4.07 16.08 -14.29
CA LEU A 78 5.38 15.44 -14.34
C LEU A 78 5.55 14.51 -15.55
N PHE A 79 4.51 13.75 -15.92
CA PHE A 79 4.56 12.91 -17.10
C PHE A 79 4.63 13.74 -18.39
N GLN A 80 3.86 14.83 -18.49
CA GLN A 80 3.90 15.76 -19.64
C GLN A 80 5.28 16.41 -19.82
N LEU A 81 5.92 16.83 -18.72
CA LEU A 81 7.29 17.37 -18.76
C LEU A 81 8.31 16.39 -19.35
N HIS A 82 8.04 15.09 -19.26
CA HIS A 82 8.89 14.03 -19.81
C HIS A 82 8.38 13.45 -21.13
N GLY A 83 7.40 14.12 -21.78
CA GLY A 83 6.82 13.67 -23.05
C GLY A 83 5.98 12.39 -22.93
N MET A 84 5.52 12.06 -21.74
CA MET A 84 4.69 10.89 -21.45
C MET A 84 3.26 11.31 -21.13
N ARG A 85 2.34 10.35 -21.22
CA ARG A 85 0.94 10.55 -20.80
C ARG A 85 0.68 9.78 -19.51
N TYR A 86 0.19 10.45 -18.48
CA TYR A 86 -0.31 9.81 -17.28
C TYR A 86 -1.69 9.20 -17.53
N GLN A 87 -1.90 7.98 -17.06
CA GLN A 87 -3.19 7.30 -17.05
C GLN A 87 -3.65 7.21 -15.61
N TYR A 88 -4.85 7.68 -15.33
CA TYR A 88 -5.38 7.70 -13.96
C TYR A 88 -5.70 6.29 -13.48
N PRO A 89 -5.30 5.93 -12.27
CA PRO A 89 -5.75 4.70 -11.64
C PRO A 89 -7.20 4.86 -11.17
N THR A 90 -7.90 3.75 -10.97
CA THR A 90 -9.22 3.77 -10.34
C THR A 90 -9.11 3.47 -8.86
N LEU A 91 -9.70 4.30 -8.00
CA LEU A 91 -9.81 4.02 -6.58
C LEU A 91 -11.04 3.16 -6.29
N VAL A 92 -10.83 2.06 -5.60
CA VAL A 92 -11.89 1.17 -5.09
C VAL A 92 -11.88 1.21 -3.57
N LEU A 93 -12.93 1.75 -3.00
CA LEU A 93 -13.16 1.76 -1.55
C LEU A 93 -13.97 0.52 -1.17
N PHE A 94 -13.54 -0.19 -0.16
CA PHE A 94 -14.22 -1.41 0.30
C PHE A 94 -14.17 -1.54 1.82
N THR A 95 -14.90 -2.51 2.36
CA THR A 95 -14.87 -2.88 3.78
C THR A 95 -14.78 -4.40 3.88
N GLY A 96 -13.82 -4.90 4.64
CA GLY A 96 -13.64 -6.32 4.93
C GLY A 96 -12.92 -7.09 3.83
N ALA A 97 -13.57 -7.42 2.71
CA ALA A 97 -12.97 -8.22 1.64
C ALA A 97 -13.38 -7.72 0.25
N VAL A 98 -12.48 -7.86 -0.73
CA VAL A 98 -12.71 -7.46 -2.11
C VAL A 98 -12.06 -8.46 -3.07
N GLN A 99 -12.72 -8.74 -4.20
CA GLN A 99 -12.14 -9.50 -5.30
C GLN A 99 -11.46 -8.55 -6.30
N THR A 100 -10.25 -8.90 -6.71
CA THR A 100 -9.44 -8.12 -7.66
C THR A 100 -8.84 -9.01 -8.74
N ALA A 101 -8.35 -8.42 -9.81
CA ALA A 101 -7.61 -9.15 -10.84
C ALA A 101 -6.25 -9.72 -10.34
N CYS A 102 -5.75 -9.23 -9.20
CA CYS A 102 -4.54 -9.75 -8.55
C CYS A 102 -4.82 -10.85 -7.50
N GLY A 103 -6.09 -11.17 -7.23
CA GLY A 103 -6.55 -12.12 -6.22
C GLY A 103 -7.50 -11.47 -5.22
N ASN A 104 -7.79 -12.19 -4.13
CA ASN A 104 -8.67 -11.68 -3.07
C ASN A 104 -7.89 -10.73 -2.17
N GLY A 105 -8.45 -9.53 -1.96
CA GLY A 105 -7.99 -8.58 -0.97
C GLY A 105 -8.84 -8.64 0.30
N SER A 106 -8.25 -8.26 1.43
CA SER A 106 -8.96 -8.14 2.71
C SER A 106 -8.47 -6.93 3.50
N ALA A 107 -9.28 -6.46 4.45
CA ALA A 107 -8.91 -5.39 5.38
C ALA A 107 -7.55 -5.59 6.05
N ALA A 108 -7.20 -6.86 6.34
CA ALA A 108 -5.92 -7.21 6.95
C ALA A 108 -4.70 -6.96 6.04
N MET A 109 -4.90 -6.78 4.74
CA MET A 109 -3.81 -6.49 3.78
C MET A 109 -3.39 -5.03 3.77
N GLY A 110 -4.23 -4.14 4.33
CA GLY A 110 -4.06 -2.71 4.14
C GLY A 110 -4.36 -2.26 2.70
N PRO A 111 -4.11 -1.00 2.37
CA PRO A 111 -4.18 -0.49 1.02
C PRO A 111 -3.21 -1.21 0.09
N PHE A 112 -3.58 -1.37 -1.18
CA PHE A 112 -2.70 -1.96 -2.18
C PHE A 112 -3.06 -1.53 -3.60
N TYR A 113 -2.05 -1.53 -4.47
CA TYR A 113 -2.22 -1.35 -5.90
C TYR A 113 -2.21 -2.70 -6.63
N CYS A 114 -3.18 -2.91 -7.51
CA CYS A 114 -3.20 -4.06 -8.40
C CYS A 114 -2.87 -3.65 -9.84
N SER A 115 -1.73 -4.11 -10.35
CA SER A 115 -1.28 -3.77 -11.70
C SER A 115 -2.06 -4.49 -12.82
N ALA A 116 -2.77 -5.57 -12.50
CA ALA A 116 -3.54 -6.33 -13.48
C ALA A 116 -4.83 -5.62 -13.90
N ASP A 117 -5.42 -4.80 -13.03
CA ASP A 117 -6.60 -3.98 -13.32
C ASP A 117 -6.37 -2.47 -13.15
N GLN A 118 -5.16 -2.06 -12.77
CA GLN A 118 -4.73 -0.68 -12.58
C GLN A 118 -5.58 0.07 -11.55
N ARG A 119 -5.90 -0.59 -10.45
CA ARG A 119 -6.74 -0.06 -9.38
C ARG A 119 -6.01 0.02 -8.06
N LEU A 120 -6.29 1.09 -7.32
CA LEU A 120 -5.96 1.21 -5.90
C LEU A 120 -7.13 0.67 -5.09
N TYR A 121 -6.85 -0.20 -4.15
CA TYR A 121 -7.82 -0.78 -3.23
C TYR A 121 -7.55 -0.29 -1.83
N LEU A 122 -8.56 0.31 -1.21
CA LEU A 122 -8.46 0.95 0.09
C LEU A 122 -9.60 0.48 0.99
N ASP A 123 -9.25 -0.25 2.05
CA ASP A 123 -10.22 -0.58 3.10
C ASP A 123 -10.35 0.61 4.07
N LEU A 124 -11.55 1.14 4.20
CA LEU A 124 -11.81 2.31 5.05
C LEU A 124 -11.59 2.04 6.54
N SER A 125 -11.68 0.79 6.99
CA SER A 125 -11.42 0.42 8.38
C SER A 125 -9.91 0.34 8.72
N PHE A 126 -9.07 0.24 7.68
CA PHE A 126 -7.61 0.12 7.85
C PHE A 126 -7.01 1.30 8.61
N PHE A 127 -7.45 2.51 8.32
CA PHE A 127 -6.88 3.71 8.92
C PHE A 127 -7.12 3.80 10.42
N SER A 128 -8.33 3.46 10.88
CA SER A 128 -8.63 3.38 12.31
C SER A 128 -7.74 2.34 13.01
N SER A 129 -7.54 1.19 12.37
CA SER A 129 -6.66 0.13 12.87
C SER A 129 -5.19 0.56 12.87
N MET A 130 -4.72 1.20 11.81
CA MET A 130 -3.34 1.68 11.69
C MET A 130 -2.99 2.66 12.81
N ARG A 131 -3.83 3.64 13.09
CA ARG A 131 -3.65 4.59 14.20
C ARG A 131 -3.52 3.86 15.54
N LYS A 132 -4.47 2.97 15.82
CA LYS A 132 -4.53 2.23 17.08
C LYS A 132 -3.35 1.27 17.24
N ASP A 133 -3.06 0.51 16.21
CA ASP A 133 -2.11 -0.61 16.28
C ASP A 133 -0.66 -0.14 16.16
N LEU A 134 -0.38 0.87 15.34
CA LEU A 134 0.96 1.42 15.17
C LEU A 134 1.25 2.60 16.10
N GLY A 135 0.22 3.17 16.75
CA GLY A 135 0.38 4.31 17.64
C GLY A 135 0.81 5.57 16.88
N ILE A 136 0.38 5.71 15.62
CA ILE A 136 0.61 6.92 14.83
C ILE A 136 -0.22 8.04 15.44
N GLN A 137 0.43 9.13 15.82
CA GLN A 137 -0.21 10.26 16.46
C GLN A 137 -0.64 11.28 15.41
N ALA A 138 -1.93 11.33 15.12
CA ALA A 138 -2.49 12.39 14.31
C ALA A 138 -2.66 13.66 15.10
N LYS A 139 -2.30 14.80 14.52
CA LYS A 139 -2.52 16.14 15.10
C LYS A 139 -3.85 16.75 14.64
N GLY A 140 -4.64 16.06 13.77
CA GLY A 140 -5.88 16.54 13.20
C GLY A 140 -6.88 15.43 12.90
N ASP A 141 -8.04 15.80 12.35
CA ASP A 141 -9.11 14.86 11.97
C ASP A 141 -8.77 14.04 10.72
N LEU A 142 -7.96 14.60 9.82
CA LEU A 142 -7.49 13.98 8.58
C LEU A 142 -5.95 13.99 8.59
N ASP A 143 -5.40 12.81 8.57
CA ASP A 143 -4.02 12.50 8.90
C ASP A 143 -3.16 12.44 7.62
N PHE A 144 -2.06 13.18 7.58
CA PHE A 144 -1.15 13.11 6.43
C PHE A 144 -0.47 11.74 6.30
N ALA A 145 -0.46 10.93 7.35
CA ALA A 145 -0.07 9.53 7.26
C ALA A 145 -0.95 8.75 6.25
N TYR A 146 -2.25 9.07 6.16
CA TYR A 146 -3.17 8.47 5.17
C TYR A 146 -2.86 8.96 3.76
N ALA A 147 -2.59 10.27 3.62
CA ALA A 147 -2.20 10.84 2.33
C ALA A 147 -0.92 10.18 1.81
N TYR A 148 0.09 9.98 2.68
CA TYR A 148 1.31 9.27 2.34
C TYR A 148 1.04 7.83 1.87
N VAL A 149 0.20 7.07 2.57
CA VAL A 149 -0.10 5.68 2.18
C VAL A 149 -0.79 5.65 0.80
N ILE A 150 -1.77 6.53 0.55
CA ILE A 150 -2.43 6.61 -0.76
C ILE A 150 -1.42 6.99 -1.86
N ALA A 151 -0.57 7.99 -1.60
CA ALA A 151 0.45 8.43 -2.54
C ALA A 151 1.51 7.33 -2.81
N HIS A 152 1.82 6.50 -1.82
CA HIS A 152 2.68 5.33 -1.97
C HIS A 152 2.07 4.30 -2.94
N GLU A 153 0.78 3.98 -2.81
CA GLU A 153 0.08 3.07 -3.74
C GLU A 153 0.01 3.66 -5.16
N VAL A 154 -0.18 4.99 -5.28
CA VAL A 154 -0.03 5.68 -6.57
C VAL A 154 1.42 5.60 -7.08
N GLY A 155 2.40 5.58 -6.21
CA GLY A 155 3.81 5.33 -6.56
C GLY A 155 3.99 4.01 -7.31
N HIS A 156 3.35 2.93 -6.86
CA HIS A 156 3.34 1.64 -7.59
C HIS A 156 2.63 1.73 -8.95
N HIS A 157 1.58 2.55 -9.06
CA HIS A 157 0.97 2.82 -10.36
C HIS A 157 1.93 3.56 -11.30
N VAL A 158 2.67 4.53 -10.81
CA VAL A 158 3.73 5.22 -11.58
C VAL A 158 4.83 4.24 -12.01
N GLU A 159 5.28 3.34 -11.14
CA GLU A 159 6.22 2.27 -11.50
C GLU A 159 5.66 1.37 -12.62
N TYR A 160 4.37 1.05 -12.56
CA TYR A 160 3.69 0.28 -13.59
C TYR A 160 3.70 1.03 -14.93
N LEU A 161 3.26 2.28 -14.97
CA LEU A 161 3.22 3.10 -16.19
C LEU A 161 4.62 3.30 -16.80
N ARG A 162 5.66 3.38 -15.97
CA ARG A 162 7.06 3.46 -16.40
C ARG A 162 7.65 2.10 -16.80
N GLY A 163 6.90 1.01 -16.69
CA GLY A 163 7.35 -0.35 -17.01
C GLY A 163 8.39 -0.91 -16.03
N ILE A 164 8.60 -0.27 -14.88
CA ILE A 164 9.54 -0.70 -13.84
C ILE A 164 8.98 -1.91 -13.10
N LEU A 165 7.72 -1.82 -12.64
CA LEU A 165 7.05 -2.85 -11.87
C LEU A 165 7.04 -4.20 -12.60
N GLY A 166 6.63 -4.21 -13.87
CA GLY A 166 6.58 -5.43 -14.68
C GLY A 166 7.94 -6.06 -14.92
N LYS A 167 8.98 -5.25 -15.19
CA LYS A 167 10.36 -5.73 -15.35
C LYS A 167 10.90 -6.33 -14.05
N CYS A 168 10.62 -5.69 -12.93
CA CYS A 168 11.04 -6.14 -11.62
C CYS A 168 10.36 -7.47 -11.25
N HIS A 169 9.04 -7.60 -11.42
CA HIS A 169 8.30 -8.84 -11.19
C HIS A 169 8.78 -9.98 -12.09
N ALA A 170 9.05 -9.72 -13.36
CA ALA A 170 9.62 -10.72 -14.27
C ALA A 170 11.00 -11.22 -13.83
N LYS A 171 11.81 -10.36 -13.22
CA LYS A 171 13.09 -10.74 -12.63
C LYS A 171 12.90 -11.52 -11.33
N MET A 172 12.01 -11.06 -10.44
CA MET A 172 11.71 -11.75 -9.17
C MET A 172 11.27 -13.20 -9.39
N ALA A 173 10.52 -13.48 -10.46
CA ALA A 173 10.09 -14.84 -10.81
C ALA A 173 11.21 -15.80 -11.23
N ARG A 174 12.44 -15.29 -11.44
CA ARG A 174 13.59 -16.06 -11.98
C ARG A 174 14.78 -16.15 -11.02
N VAL A 175 14.69 -15.52 -9.89
CA VAL A 175 15.79 -15.47 -8.90
C VAL A 175 15.41 -16.18 -7.60
N SER A 176 16.35 -16.32 -6.67
CA SER A 176 16.06 -16.87 -5.35
C SER A 176 15.07 -16.00 -4.57
N LYS A 177 14.43 -16.57 -3.56
CA LYS A 177 13.50 -15.83 -2.68
C LYS A 177 14.17 -14.61 -2.04
N GLU A 178 15.41 -14.77 -1.58
CA GLU A 178 16.17 -13.67 -0.99
C GLU A 178 16.42 -12.53 -1.99
N GLU A 179 16.83 -12.86 -3.22
CA GLU A 179 17.00 -11.85 -4.28
C GLU A 179 15.67 -11.22 -4.70
N ALA A 180 14.58 -12.00 -4.74
CA ALA A 180 13.24 -11.47 -4.98
C ALA A 180 12.82 -10.49 -3.89
N ASN A 181 13.06 -10.79 -2.61
CA ASN A 181 12.81 -9.91 -1.49
C ASN A 181 13.58 -8.57 -1.64
N LYS A 182 14.88 -8.63 -2.00
CA LYS A 182 15.67 -7.40 -2.25
C LYS A 182 15.11 -6.56 -3.40
N LEU A 183 14.56 -7.20 -4.43
CA LEU A 183 13.90 -6.48 -5.52
C LEU A 183 12.56 -5.87 -5.08
N SER A 184 11.80 -6.55 -4.23
CA SER A 184 10.59 -6.02 -3.61
C SER A 184 10.91 -4.76 -2.80
N VAL A 185 11.91 -4.82 -1.92
CA VAL A 185 12.37 -3.65 -1.15
C VAL A 185 12.68 -2.45 -2.07
N LYS A 186 13.31 -2.67 -3.24
CA LYS A 186 13.59 -1.55 -4.16
C LYS A 186 12.34 -0.92 -4.75
N LEU A 187 11.31 -1.70 -5.04
CA LEU A 187 10.03 -1.17 -5.50
C LEU A 187 9.37 -0.34 -4.38
N GLU A 188 9.30 -0.88 -3.19
CA GLU A 188 8.71 -0.19 -2.04
C GLU A 188 9.39 1.15 -1.75
N LEU A 189 10.73 1.18 -1.76
CA LEU A 189 11.49 2.41 -1.54
C LEU A 189 11.34 3.41 -2.69
N LEU A 190 11.13 2.94 -3.92
CA LEU A 190 10.83 3.80 -5.04
C LEU A 190 9.40 4.37 -4.94
N ALA A 191 8.44 3.61 -4.46
CA ALA A 191 7.09 4.09 -4.17
C ALA A 191 7.10 5.14 -3.05
N ASP A 192 7.90 4.95 -1.98
CA ASP A 192 8.11 5.96 -0.94
C ASP A 192 8.70 7.27 -1.51
N TYR A 193 9.69 7.15 -2.40
CA TYR A 193 10.27 8.31 -3.10
C TYR A 193 9.22 9.04 -3.95
N TYR A 194 8.39 8.30 -4.70
CA TYR A 194 7.33 8.90 -5.51
C TYR A 194 6.25 9.56 -4.65
N ALA A 195 5.91 9.00 -3.50
CA ALA A 195 5.03 9.65 -2.53
C ALA A 195 5.62 10.98 -2.04
N GLY A 196 6.92 11.02 -1.78
CA GLY A 196 7.63 12.24 -1.45
C GLY A 196 7.64 13.27 -2.59
N CYS A 197 7.89 12.85 -3.83
CA CYS A 197 7.80 13.72 -5.00
C CYS A 197 6.40 14.34 -5.16
N TRP A 198 5.36 13.53 -4.98
CA TRP A 198 4.00 14.07 -4.98
C TRP A 198 3.82 15.14 -3.91
N ALA A 199 4.21 14.87 -2.67
CA ALA A 199 4.09 15.80 -1.56
C ALA A 199 4.82 17.13 -1.83
N HIS A 200 6.03 17.05 -2.42
CA HIS A 200 6.81 18.22 -2.82
C HIS A 200 6.06 19.10 -3.83
N TYR A 201 5.65 18.53 -4.96
CA TYR A 201 5.01 19.29 -6.04
C TYR A 201 3.59 19.73 -5.70
N ASP A 202 2.85 18.94 -4.91
CA ASP A 202 1.54 19.34 -4.38
C ASP A 202 1.67 20.56 -3.45
N ASN A 203 2.68 20.54 -2.57
CA ASN A 203 2.96 21.67 -1.69
C ASN A 203 3.45 22.92 -2.46
N GLU A 204 4.30 22.76 -3.47
CA GLU A 204 4.68 23.90 -4.34
C GLU A 204 3.47 24.56 -5.00
N LYS A 205 2.50 23.75 -5.42
CA LYS A 205 1.33 24.20 -6.18
C LYS A 205 0.22 24.77 -5.29
N TYR A 206 -0.04 24.12 -4.17
CA TYR A 206 -1.22 24.38 -3.35
C TYR A 206 -0.91 24.87 -1.94
N GLN A 207 0.34 24.85 -1.51
CA GLN A 207 0.76 25.12 -0.14
C GLN A 207 -0.02 24.28 0.88
N SER A 208 -0.21 23.01 0.52
CA SER A 208 -1.10 22.06 1.19
C SER A 208 -0.52 21.50 2.48
N LEU A 209 0.80 21.59 2.69
CA LEU A 209 1.50 20.92 3.79
C LEU A 209 1.95 21.89 4.87
N THR A 210 1.88 21.40 6.09
CA THR A 210 2.56 21.99 7.26
C THR A 210 3.75 21.13 7.67
N ASP A 211 4.66 21.69 8.50
CA ASP A 211 5.79 20.90 9.04
C ASP A 211 5.31 19.68 9.83
N GLY A 212 4.15 19.77 10.48
CA GLY A 212 3.55 18.68 11.21
C GLY A 212 3.09 17.51 10.32
N ASP A 213 2.60 17.80 9.12
CA ASP A 213 2.16 16.79 8.15
C ASP A 213 3.32 15.95 7.64
N ILE A 214 4.45 16.59 7.34
CA ILE A 214 5.68 15.92 6.94
C ILE A 214 6.20 15.02 8.06
N GLU A 215 6.18 15.48 9.30
CA GLU A 215 6.57 14.69 10.47
C GLU A 215 5.67 13.46 10.64
N GLU A 216 4.37 13.58 10.42
CA GLU A 216 3.42 12.46 10.49
C GLU A 216 3.69 11.40 9.42
N ALA A 217 3.94 11.80 8.17
CA ALA A 217 4.30 10.87 7.11
C ALA A 217 5.60 10.13 7.42
N ILE A 218 6.60 10.82 7.96
CA ILE A 218 7.88 10.23 8.35
C ILE A 218 7.71 9.24 9.51
N ASP A 219 6.92 9.58 10.53
CA ASP A 219 6.58 8.69 11.65
C ASP A 219 5.84 7.44 11.15
N CYS A 220 4.92 7.61 10.19
CA CYS A 220 4.25 6.49 9.55
C CYS A 220 5.27 5.60 8.81
N ALA A 221 6.13 6.17 7.98
CA ALA A 221 7.15 5.42 7.23
C ALA A 221 8.10 4.65 8.17
N GLU A 222 8.46 5.22 9.33
CA GLU A 222 9.24 4.55 10.36
C GLU A 222 8.51 3.31 10.90
N LYS A 223 7.24 3.47 11.28
CA LYS A 223 6.46 2.45 11.97
C LYS A 223 6.00 1.31 11.06
N ILE A 224 6.01 1.51 9.75
CA ILE A 224 5.70 0.46 8.78
C ILE A 224 6.94 -0.18 8.14
N GLY A 225 8.14 0.14 8.60
CA GLY A 225 9.37 -0.55 8.21
C GLY A 225 9.42 -1.99 8.74
N ASP A 226 9.95 -2.92 7.94
CA ASP A 226 9.99 -4.35 8.26
C ASP A 226 10.68 -4.64 9.59
N ASN A 227 11.78 -3.94 9.89
CA ASN A 227 12.51 -4.10 11.15
C ASN A 227 11.69 -3.65 12.36
N TYR A 228 10.92 -2.56 12.26
CA TYR A 228 10.05 -2.09 13.32
C TYR A 228 8.91 -3.08 13.56
N LEU A 229 8.18 -3.44 12.51
CA LEU A 229 7.03 -4.34 12.59
C LEU A 229 7.43 -5.72 13.11
N GLN A 230 8.54 -6.29 12.63
CA GLN A 230 9.01 -7.59 13.07
C GLN A 230 9.50 -7.57 14.53
N LYS A 231 10.21 -6.52 14.97
CA LYS A 231 10.60 -6.37 16.38
C LYS A 231 9.38 -6.21 17.28
N LYS A 232 8.40 -5.42 16.88
CA LYS A 232 7.15 -5.23 17.64
C LYS A 232 6.38 -6.54 17.78
N ALA A 233 6.34 -7.34 16.73
CA ALA A 233 5.56 -8.57 16.69
C ALA A 233 6.22 -9.76 17.41
N ARG A 234 7.55 -9.91 17.33
CA ARG A 234 8.27 -11.09 17.81
C ARG A 234 9.56 -10.80 18.57
N GLY A 235 9.88 -9.53 18.82
CA GLY A 235 11.07 -9.11 19.60
C GLY A 235 12.36 -9.02 18.81
N TYR A 236 12.42 -9.52 17.57
CA TYR A 236 13.61 -9.46 16.70
C TYR A 236 13.22 -9.33 15.22
N ALA A 237 14.17 -8.92 14.40
CA ALA A 237 14.00 -8.79 12.96
C ALA A 237 14.94 -9.76 12.20
N LEU A 238 14.48 -10.23 11.02
CA LEU A 238 15.22 -11.10 10.10
C LEU A 238 15.37 -10.37 8.75
N PRO A 239 16.51 -9.72 8.50
CA PRO A 239 16.71 -8.88 7.31
C PRO A 239 16.48 -9.60 5.98
N GLU A 240 16.80 -10.89 5.90
CA GLU A 240 16.61 -11.72 4.71
C GLU A 240 15.12 -11.91 4.34
N THR A 241 14.21 -11.63 5.27
CA THR A 241 12.77 -11.72 5.06
C THR A 241 12.11 -10.37 4.71
N PHE A 242 12.88 -9.28 4.71
CA PHE A 242 12.33 -7.96 4.42
C PHE A 242 11.89 -7.85 2.97
N THR A 243 10.75 -7.21 2.78
CA THR A 243 10.13 -7.00 1.47
C THR A 243 9.71 -5.55 1.25
N HIS A 244 9.61 -4.75 2.33
CA HIS A 244 9.28 -3.33 2.27
C HIS A 244 10.49 -2.42 2.61
N GLY A 245 11.51 -2.98 3.24
CA GLY A 245 12.68 -2.24 3.67
C GLY A 245 12.65 -1.85 5.14
N THR A 246 13.78 -1.34 5.63
CA THR A 246 13.88 -0.88 7.02
C THR A 246 13.21 0.47 7.21
N SER A 247 12.87 0.78 8.47
CA SER A 247 12.37 2.11 8.88
C SER A 247 13.26 3.23 8.34
N GLU A 248 14.56 3.09 8.50
CA GLU A 248 15.55 4.08 8.08
C GLU A 248 15.56 4.27 6.55
N GLN A 249 15.45 3.18 5.79
CA GLN A 249 15.38 3.23 4.33
C GLN A 249 14.10 3.92 3.86
N ARG A 250 12.94 3.54 4.41
CA ARG A 250 11.66 4.13 4.04
C ARG A 250 11.61 5.62 4.34
N MET A 251 12.00 6.03 5.56
CA MET A 251 12.11 7.45 5.92
C MET A 251 13.07 8.21 5.00
N TYR A 252 14.22 7.62 4.67
CA TYR A 252 15.21 8.25 3.80
C TYR A 252 14.64 8.54 2.41
N TRP A 253 14.01 7.55 1.77
CA TRP A 253 13.50 7.71 0.42
C TRP A 253 12.28 8.62 0.35
N LEU A 254 11.39 8.58 1.35
CA LEU A 254 10.30 9.53 1.46
C LEU A 254 10.83 10.98 1.57
N LYS A 255 11.75 11.24 2.51
CA LYS A 255 12.38 12.56 2.67
C LYS A 255 13.06 13.02 1.39
N LYS A 256 13.77 12.11 0.72
CA LYS A 256 14.46 12.40 -0.53
C LYS A 256 13.53 12.79 -1.68
N GLY A 257 12.31 12.32 -1.65
CA GLY A 257 11.26 12.73 -2.58
C GLY A 257 10.69 14.10 -2.24
N ILE A 258 10.59 14.45 -0.95
CA ILE A 258 10.06 15.72 -0.46
C ILE A 258 11.06 16.88 -0.70
N GLU A 259 12.39 16.64 -0.67
CA GLU A 259 13.46 17.62 -0.95
C GLU A 259 13.48 18.05 -2.43
#